data_669f18dcea7c1054769afb884a60cee1
#
_entry.id   669f18dcea7c1054769afb884a60cee1
#
_cell.length_a   1.000
_cell.length_b   1.000
_cell.length_c   1.000
_cell.angle_alpha   90.00
_cell.angle_beta   90.00
_cell.angle_gamma   90.00
#
_symmetry.space_group_name_H-M   'P 1'
#
loop_
_entity.id
_entity.type
_entity.pdbx_description
1 polymer ?
#
loop_
_entity_poly.entity_id
_entity_poly.type
_entity_poly.pdbx_seq_one_letter_code
_entity_poly.pdbx_strand_id
1 'polypeptide(L)'
;SEMCIRDRYSMERLAPTEYQIFKANVIKNSLNKADNYITLDRGTTEGIRPEMGVVDANGVVGIVYKTSPHYSLVIPLLNSKSSISCKIVGSDYFGYLKWEGGNSRFAYLKDLPRHAEFNLGDTVVTSGYSTVFPEGVMVGTVDDMSDSHDGLSYLLKIKLATDFGKVSNVRVISRNGQDEQKALESRADEK
;
A
#
# COMPACT_ATOMS: atom_id res chain seq x y z
N SER A 1 13.33 -6.71 -18.09
CA SER A 1 14.25 -5.82 -17.40
C SER A 1 13.57 -5.15 -16.23
N GLU A 2 14.32 -4.79 -15.21
CA GLU A 2 13.80 -4.07 -14.02
C GLU A 2 13.10 -2.76 -14.39
N MET A 3 13.56 -2.08 -15.43
CA MET A 3 12.93 -0.86 -15.93
C MET A 3 11.54 -1.12 -16.51
N CYS A 4 11.33 -2.22 -17.22
CA CYS A 4 10.01 -2.57 -17.77
C CYS A 4 9.01 -2.91 -16.68
N ILE A 5 9.45 -3.57 -15.60
CA ILE A 5 8.59 -3.89 -14.45
C ILE A 5 8.23 -2.61 -13.70
N ARG A 6 9.20 -1.74 -13.48
CA ARG A 6 8.99 -0.45 -12.81
C ARG A 6 8.00 0.45 -13.58
N ASP A 7 8.14 0.55 -14.90
CA ASP A 7 7.23 1.31 -15.76
C ASP A 7 5.83 0.70 -15.78
N ARG A 8 5.73 -0.63 -15.71
CA ARG A 8 4.47 -1.35 -15.73
C ARG A 8 3.61 -1.07 -14.50
N TYR A 9 4.23 -0.76 -13.36
CA TYR A 9 3.56 -0.52 -12.09
C TYR A 9 3.66 0.96 -11.65
N SER A 10 4.04 1.85 -12.55
CA SER A 10 4.10 3.27 -12.28
C SER A 10 2.71 3.89 -12.29
N MET A 11 2.53 4.88 -11.42
CA MET A 11 1.27 5.62 -11.28
C MET A 11 0.84 6.35 -12.55
N GLU A 12 1.77 6.68 -13.42
CA GLU A 12 1.51 7.39 -14.67
C GLU A 12 0.66 6.57 -15.66
N ARG A 13 0.52 5.28 -15.42
CA ARG A 13 -0.25 4.36 -16.28
C ARG A 13 -1.67 4.09 -15.80
N LEU A 14 -2.08 4.64 -14.68
CA LEU A 14 -3.48 4.51 -14.26
C LEU A 14 -4.39 5.27 -15.20
N ALA A 15 -5.42 4.59 -15.72
CA ALA A 15 -6.36 5.20 -16.64
C ALA A 15 -7.10 6.35 -15.96
N PRO A 16 -7.07 7.59 -16.51
CA PRO A 16 -7.72 8.74 -15.88
C PRO A 16 -9.22 8.57 -15.66
N THR A 17 -9.86 7.68 -16.42
CA THR A 17 -11.29 7.37 -16.31
C THR A 17 -11.63 6.50 -15.09
N GLU A 18 -10.63 5.75 -14.56
CA GLU A 18 -10.83 4.83 -13.43
C GLU A 18 -10.40 5.42 -12.09
N TYR A 19 -9.52 6.42 -12.12
CA TYR A 19 -8.92 7.01 -10.93
C TYR A 19 -8.83 8.52 -11.06
N GLN A 20 -9.05 9.20 -9.92
CA GLN A 20 -8.65 10.60 -9.75
C GLN A 20 -7.36 10.63 -8.96
N ILE A 21 -6.45 11.53 -9.34
CA ILE A 21 -5.14 11.67 -8.72
C ILE A 21 -4.99 13.09 -8.20
N PHE A 22 -4.65 13.20 -6.90
CA PHE A 22 -4.41 14.47 -6.23
C PHE A 22 -2.93 14.57 -5.87
N LYS A 23 -2.30 15.68 -6.24
CA LYS A 23 -0.91 15.97 -5.84
C LYS A 23 -0.91 16.55 -4.44
N ALA A 24 0.01 16.11 -3.61
CA ALA A 24 0.21 16.65 -2.27
C ALA A 24 1.68 16.55 -1.86
N ASN A 25 2.05 17.34 -0.86
CA ASN A 25 3.39 17.30 -0.28
C ASN A 25 3.34 16.83 1.16
N VAL A 26 4.36 16.10 1.56
CA VAL A 26 4.57 15.70 2.95
C VAL A 26 5.15 16.89 3.72
N ILE A 27 4.46 17.28 4.78
CA ILE A 27 4.90 18.37 5.65
C ILE A 27 5.32 17.89 7.04
N LYS A 28 5.02 16.65 7.40
CA LYS A 28 5.46 16.00 8.62
C LYS A 28 5.51 14.50 8.44
N ASN A 29 6.54 13.86 8.97
CA ASN A 29 6.75 12.41 8.88
C ASN A 29 7.43 11.90 10.16
N SER A 30 7.13 10.66 10.56
CA SER A 30 7.87 9.96 11.60
C SER A 30 8.21 8.54 11.14
N LEU A 31 9.35 8.00 11.64
CA LEU A 31 9.87 6.69 11.24
C LEU A 31 10.13 5.75 12.40
N ASN A 32 10.25 6.27 13.61
CA ASN A 32 10.80 5.56 14.75
C ASN A 32 9.81 5.34 15.89
N LYS A 33 8.53 5.39 15.58
CA LYS A 33 7.44 5.07 16.51
C LYS A 33 6.79 3.75 16.10
N ALA A 34 6.05 3.12 17.02
CA ALA A 34 5.22 1.96 16.69
C ALA A 34 4.09 2.34 15.73
N ASP A 35 3.51 3.52 15.93
CA ASP A 35 2.48 4.08 15.07
C ASP A 35 2.98 5.40 14.50
N ASN A 36 3.52 5.34 13.29
CA ASN A 36 3.98 6.51 12.55
C ASN A 36 2.83 7.10 11.74
N TYR A 37 2.87 8.41 11.53
CA TYR A 37 1.91 9.13 10.69
C TYR A 37 2.64 10.06 9.74
N ILE A 38 2.01 10.31 8.60
CA ILE A 38 2.45 11.30 7.62
C ILE A 38 1.36 12.35 7.48
N THR A 39 1.74 13.63 7.50
CA THR A 39 0.81 14.73 7.28
C THR A 39 1.05 15.34 5.89
N LEU A 40 -0.04 15.51 5.14
CA LEU A 40 -0.04 16.13 3.81
C LEU A 40 -0.62 17.54 3.86
N ASP A 41 -0.19 18.38 2.96
CA ASP A 41 -0.60 19.79 2.82
C ASP A 41 -1.88 20.00 1.99
N ARG A 42 -2.67 18.94 1.78
CA ARG A 42 -3.95 18.99 1.07
C ARG A 42 -4.99 18.20 1.86
N GLY A 43 -6.23 18.62 1.76
CA GLY A 43 -7.33 18.00 2.49
C GLY A 43 -8.64 17.97 1.71
N THR A 44 -9.76 18.08 2.41
CA THR A 44 -11.10 17.92 1.80
C THR A 44 -11.44 18.99 0.78
N THR A 45 -10.87 20.20 0.90
CA THR A 45 -11.09 21.27 -0.11
C THR A 45 -10.55 20.89 -1.48
N GLU A 46 -9.53 20.02 -1.53
CA GLU A 46 -8.95 19.49 -2.78
C GLU A 46 -9.61 18.18 -3.23
N GLY A 47 -10.53 17.64 -2.44
CA GLY A 47 -11.22 16.39 -2.75
C GLY A 47 -10.62 15.14 -2.10
N ILE A 48 -9.64 15.29 -1.21
CA ILE A 48 -9.03 14.16 -0.50
C ILE A 48 -9.96 13.72 0.64
N ARG A 49 -10.18 12.41 0.75
CA ARG A 49 -11.04 11.79 1.76
C ARG A 49 -10.34 10.58 2.40
N PRO A 50 -10.79 10.16 3.59
CA PRO A 50 -10.30 8.93 4.22
C PRO A 50 -10.42 7.71 3.28
N GLU A 51 -9.49 6.77 3.46
CA GLU A 51 -9.40 5.53 2.69
C GLU A 51 -9.02 5.69 1.23
N MET A 52 -8.49 6.82 0.85
CA MET A 52 -7.77 6.97 -0.42
C MET A 52 -6.34 6.48 -0.26
N GLY A 53 -5.80 5.84 -1.31
CA GLY A 53 -4.43 5.35 -1.34
C GLY A 53 -3.42 6.48 -1.55
N VAL A 54 -2.24 6.33 -0.97
CA VAL A 54 -1.14 7.29 -1.12
C VAL A 54 0.08 6.57 -1.67
N VAL A 55 0.64 7.11 -2.74
CA VAL A 55 1.82 6.57 -3.41
C VAL A 55 2.80 7.68 -3.72
N ASP A 56 4.06 7.31 -3.95
CA ASP A 56 5.06 8.19 -4.54
C ASP A 56 5.68 7.55 -5.79
N ALA A 57 6.73 8.14 -6.32
CA ALA A 57 7.41 7.62 -7.51
C ALA A 57 7.99 6.21 -7.34
N ASN A 58 8.22 5.77 -6.12
CA ASN A 58 8.84 4.47 -5.82
C ASN A 58 7.84 3.38 -5.48
N GLY A 59 6.70 3.72 -4.91
CA GLY A 59 5.70 2.73 -4.55
C GLY A 59 4.67 3.22 -3.54
N VAL A 60 3.99 2.27 -2.92
CA VAL A 60 2.96 2.54 -1.91
C VAL A 60 3.56 3.26 -0.71
N VAL A 61 2.91 4.33 -0.28
CA VAL A 61 3.23 5.06 0.96
C VAL A 61 2.28 4.65 2.08
N GLY A 62 0.98 4.67 1.85
CA GLY A 62 0.00 4.33 2.86
C GLY A 62 -1.43 4.64 2.44
N ILE A 63 -2.29 4.86 3.42
CA ILE A 63 -3.72 5.13 3.23
C ILE A 63 -4.13 6.35 4.04
N VAL A 64 -4.93 7.24 3.45
CA VAL A 64 -5.47 8.41 4.15
C VAL A 64 -6.37 7.93 5.28
N TYR A 65 -6.11 8.43 6.48
CA TYR A 65 -6.80 8.04 7.71
C TYR A 65 -7.84 9.08 8.14
N LYS A 66 -7.41 10.34 8.27
CA LYS A 66 -8.26 11.48 8.67
C LYS A 66 -7.95 12.67 7.80
N THR A 67 -8.95 13.52 7.61
CA THR A 67 -8.81 14.73 6.81
C THR A 67 -9.40 15.94 7.54
N SER A 68 -8.86 17.09 7.21
CA SER A 68 -9.41 18.39 7.53
C SER A 68 -9.51 19.22 6.24
N PRO A 69 -10.03 20.45 6.26
CA PRO A 69 -10.14 21.22 5.00
C PRO A 69 -8.85 21.35 4.22
N HIS A 70 -7.71 21.54 4.88
CA HIS A 70 -6.43 21.82 4.20
C HIS A 70 -5.33 20.78 4.45
N TYR A 71 -5.60 19.74 5.23
CA TYR A 71 -4.60 18.74 5.60
C TYR A 71 -5.18 17.33 5.57
N SER A 72 -4.30 16.35 5.39
CA SER A 72 -4.63 14.95 5.49
C SER A 72 -3.61 14.22 6.36
N LEU A 73 -4.09 13.29 7.18
CA LEU A 73 -3.26 12.41 7.99
C LEU A 73 -3.27 11.03 7.35
N VAL A 74 -2.09 10.51 7.06
CA VAL A 74 -1.89 9.23 6.38
C VAL A 74 -1.36 8.20 7.37
N ILE A 75 -1.91 6.99 7.36
CA ILE A 75 -1.30 5.81 7.98
C ILE A 75 -0.34 5.22 6.95
N PRO A 76 0.99 5.37 7.13
CA PRO A 76 1.96 4.79 6.22
C PRO A 76 2.09 3.28 6.44
N LEU A 77 2.84 2.61 5.57
CA LEU A 77 3.18 1.20 5.77
C LEU A 77 3.90 0.94 7.11
N LEU A 78 4.60 1.95 7.63
CA LEU A 78 5.33 1.90 8.91
C LEU A 78 4.43 2.19 10.12
N ASN A 79 3.30 1.48 10.19
CA ASN A 79 2.33 1.65 11.28
C ASN A 79 1.71 0.29 11.59
N SER A 80 1.56 -0.02 12.88
CA SER A 80 1.00 -1.30 13.32
C SER A 80 -0.42 -1.55 12.82
N LYS A 81 -1.16 -0.48 12.49
CA LYS A 81 -2.53 -0.54 11.97
C LYS A 81 -2.59 -0.79 10.46
N SER A 82 -1.46 -0.65 9.75
CA SER A 82 -1.41 -0.86 8.30
C SER A 82 -1.55 -2.34 7.97
N SER A 83 -2.42 -2.63 7.02
CA SER A 83 -2.60 -3.98 6.46
C SER A 83 -3.03 -3.84 5.00
N ILE A 84 -2.13 -4.19 4.09
CA ILE A 84 -2.36 -4.04 2.66
C ILE A 84 -2.25 -5.40 1.99
N SER A 85 -3.26 -5.76 1.21
CA SER A 85 -3.26 -6.99 0.44
C SER A 85 -2.28 -6.89 -0.72
N CYS A 86 -1.30 -7.78 -0.74
CA CYS A 86 -0.22 -7.79 -1.73
C CYS A 86 -0.07 -9.17 -2.34
N LYS A 87 0.50 -9.21 -3.53
CA LYS A 87 0.85 -10.45 -4.22
C LYS A 87 2.25 -10.36 -4.82
N ILE A 88 2.81 -11.51 -5.13
CA ILE A 88 4.03 -11.62 -5.92
C ILE A 88 3.64 -11.60 -7.39
N VAL A 89 4.35 -10.80 -8.20
CA VAL A 89 4.10 -10.73 -9.65
C VAL A 89 4.23 -12.11 -10.28
N GLY A 90 3.22 -12.50 -11.06
CA GLY A 90 3.15 -13.81 -11.70
C GLY A 90 2.50 -14.89 -10.83
N SER A 91 2.09 -14.58 -9.62
CA SER A 91 1.37 -15.49 -8.73
C SER A 91 -0.09 -15.04 -8.58
N ASP A 92 -0.99 -16.02 -8.43
CA ASP A 92 -2.41 -15.77 -8.13
C ASP A 92 -2.68 -15.68 -6.63
N TYR A 93 -1.68 -15.99 -5.81
CA TYR A 93 -1.81 -15.98 -4.36
C TYR A 93 -1.45 -14.63 -3.78
N PHE A 94 -2.15 -14.23 -2.73
CA PHE A 94 -1.91 -12.97 -2.03
C PHE A 94 -1.79 -13.19 -0.52
N GLY A 95 -1.18 -12.22 0.14
CA GLY A 95 -1.05 -12.14 1.59
C GLY A 95 -1.25 -10.71 2.06
N TYR A 96 -1.00 -10.47 3.33
CA TYR A 96 -1.17 -9.16 3.95
C TYR A 96 0.16 -8.62 4.43
N LEU A 97 0.48 -7.40 4.01
CA LEU A 97 1.71 -6.73 4.39
C LEU A 97 1.52 -6.06 5.75
N LYS A 98 2.41 -6.39 6.69
CA LYS A 98 2.44 -5.85 8.05
C LYS A 98 3.85 -5.37 8.41
N TRP A 99 3.91 -4.24 9.08
CA TRP A 99 5.16 -3.73 9.65
C TRP A 99 5.31 -4.18 11.10
N GLU A 100 6.51 -4.66 11.45
CA GLU A 100 6.81 -5.21 12.78
C GLU A 100 7.61 -4.23 13.67
N GLY A 101 7.76 -2.97 13.22
CA GLY A 101 8.53 -1.97 13.94
C GLY A 101 10.02 -2.01 13.67
N GLY A 102 10.74 -1.07 14.23
CA GLY A 102 12.21 -1.00 14.23
C GLY A 102 12.80 -0.49 12.93
N ASN A 103 12.76 -1.25 11.86
CA ASN A 103 13.43 -0.92 10.61
C ASN A 103 12.45 -0.37 9.56
N SER A 104 12.70 0.83 9.07
CA SER A 104 11.85 1.51 8.08
C SER A 104 11.97 0.96 6.66
N ARG A 105 12.87 0.02 6.42
CA ARG A 105 13.13 -0.54 5.08
C ARG A 105 12.39 -1.84 4.81
N PHE A 106 11.88 -2.50 5.84
CA PHE A 106 11.32 -3.85 5.72
C PHE A 106 9.93 -3.94 6.36
N ALA A 107 9.09 -4.74 5.74
CA ALA A 107 7.83 -5.20 6.30
C ALA A 107 7.69 -6.69 6.02
N TYR A 108 6.60 -7.31 6.49
CA TYR A 108 6.40 -8.75 6.33
C TYR A 108 5.09 -9.03 5.62
N LEU A 109 5.17 -9.88 4.60
CA LEU A 109 4.00 -10.41 3.92
C LEU A 109 3.59 -11.70 4.63
N LYS A 110 2.40 -11.70 5.20
CA LYS A 110 1.82 -12.79 6.00
C LYS A 110 0.70 -13.47 5.25
N ASP A 111 0.37 -14.68 5.69
CA ASP A 111 -0.77 -15.47 5.20
C ASP A 111 -0.67 -15.90 3.73
N LEU A 112 0.54 -15.89 3.15
CA LEU A 112 0.76 -16.44 1.83
C LEU A 112 0.72 -17.98 1.91
N PRO A 113 -0.14 -18.66 1.11
CA PRO A 113 -0.27 -20.11 1.18
C PRO A 113 1.05 -20.83 0.90
N ARG A 114 1.25 -21.98 1.55
CA ARG A 114 2.50 -22.76 1.41
C ARG A 114 2.79 -23.26 0.01
N HIS A 115 1.75 -23.45 -0.80
CA HIS A 115 1.91 -23.88 -2.20
C HIS A 115 2.18 -22.71 -3.16
N ALA A 116 2.23 -21.48 -2.67
CA ALA A 116 2.64 -20.33 -3.48
C ALA A 116 4.11 -20.46 -3.88
N GLU A 117 4.39 -20.24 -5.14
CA GLU A 117 5.75 -20.30 -5.69
C GLU A 117 6.33 -18.89 -5.75
N PHE A 118 7.56 -18.73 -5.30
CA PHE A 118 8.27 -17.46 -5.33
C PHE A 118 9.78 -17.68 -5.27
N ASN A 119 10.54 -16.64 -5.64
CA ASN A 119 11.99 -16.58 -5.52
C ASN A 119 12.41 -15.32 -4.80
N LEU A 120 13.57 -15.37 -4.14
CA LEU A 120 14.17 -14.15 -3.56
C LEU A 120 14.37 -13.12 -4.68
N GLY A 121 14.07 -11.87 -4.40
CA GLY A 121 14.13 -10.78 -5.38
C GLY A 121 12.86 -10.58 -6.20
N ASP A 122 11.88 -11.46 -6.09
CA ASP A 122 10.60 -11.31 -6.79
C ASP A 122 9.90 -10.01 -6.39
N THR A 123 9.23 -9.39 -7.36
CA THR A 123 8.49 -8.14 -7.16
C THR A 123 7.17 -8.39 -6.44
N VAL A 124 6.93 -7.57 -5.42
CA VAL A 124 5.67 -7.55 -4.66
C VAL A 124 4.89 -6.30 -5.02
N VAL A 125 3.63 -6.48 -5.35
CA VAL A 125 2.71 -5.42 -5.75
C VAL A 125 1.39 -5.55 -5.00
N THR A 126 0.56 -4.50 -5.04
CA THR A 126 -0.81 -4.58 -4.54
C THR A 126 -1.59 -5.64 -5.33
N SER A 127 -2.43 -6.39 -4.64
CA SER A 127 -3.18 -7.50 -5.27
C SER A 127 -4.42 -7.04 -6.03
N GLY A 128 -4.90 -5.83 -5.78
CA GLY A 128 -6.21 -5.37 -6.26
C GLY A 128 -7.38 -5.87 -5.40
N TYR A 129 -7.11 -6.70 -4.42
CA TYR A 129 -8.09 -7.21 -3.47
C TYR A 129 -8.35 -6.15 -2.38
N SER A 130 -8.91 -5.03 -2.81
CA SER A 130 -9.06 -3.83 -1.99
C SER A 130 -9.95 -2.81 -2.71
N THR A 131 -10.60 -1.94 -1.94
CA THR A 131 -11.27 -0.75 -2.47
C THR A 131 -10.32 0.44 -2.64
N VAL A 132 -9.09 0.33 -2.15
CA VAL A 132 -8.13 1.45 -2.05
C VAL A 132 -7.15 1.49 -3.22
N PHE A 133 -6.43 0.39 -3.45
CA PHE A 133 -5.42 0.32 -4.50
C PHE A 133 -5.88 -0.58 -5.65
N PRO A 134 -5.59 -0.19 -6.90
CA PRO A 134 -5.69 -1.12 -8.02
C PRO A 134 -4.63 -2.21 -7.90
N GLU A 135 -4.78 -3.28 -8.67
CA GLU A 135 -3.76 -4.31 -8.82
C GLU A 135 -2.51 -3.72 -9.46
N GLY A 136 -1.35 -4.12 -8.95
CA GLY A 136 -0.07 -3.88 -9.61
C GLY A 136 0.69 -2.64 -9.16
N VAL A 137 0.29 -1.96 -8.08
CA VAL A 137 1.09 -0.86 -7.54
C VAL A 137 2.30 -1.41 -6.79
N MET A 138 3.48 -0.87 -7.07
CA MET A 138 4.74 -1.35 -6.49
C MET A 138 4.76 -1.25 -4.97
N VAL A 139 5.17 -2.31 -4.31
CA VAL A 139 5.34 -2.38 -2.86
C VAL A 139 6.81 -2.63 -2.50
N GLY A 140 7.44 -3.62 -3.08
CA GLY A 140 8.82 -3.96 -2.78
C GLY A 140 9.27 -5.26 -3.43
N THR A 141 10.27 -5.88 -2.84
CA THR A 141 10.85 -7.15 -3.33
C THR A 141 11.02 -8.13 -2.17
N VAL A 142 10.94 -9.42 -2.49
CA VAL A 142 11.16 -10.50 -1.51
C VAL A 142 12.64 -10.52 -1.11
N ASP A 143 12.93 -10.26 0.18
CA ASP A 143 14.29 -10.22 0.71
C ASP A 143 14.67 -11.54 1.39
N ASP A 144 13.75 -12.14 2.14
CA ASP A 144 13.98 -13.37 2.88
C ASP A 144 12.66 -14.08 3.15
N MET A 145 12.74 -15.34 3.59
CA MET A 145 11.54 -16.11 3.94
C MET A 145 11.73 -16.94 5.20
N SER A 146 10.63 -17.18 5.90
CA SER A 146 10.54 -18.14 7.00
C SER A 146 9.16 -18.77 7.02
N ASP A 147 9.00 -19.87 7.77
CA ASP A 147 7.69 -20.44 8.03
C ASP A 147 6.95 -19.64 9.09
N SER A 148 5.63 -19.55 8.98
CA SER A 148 4.79 -19.03 10.05
C SER A 148 4.81 -19.98 11.25
N HIS A 149 4.39 -19.46 12.41
CA HIS A 149 4.35 -20.26 13.65
C HIS A 149 3.43 -21.49 13.57
N ASP A 150 2.38 -21.42 12.75
CA ASP A 150 1.43 -22.51 12.57
C ASP A 150 1.87 -23.53 11.51
N GLY A 151 2.95 -23.26 10.76
CA GLY A 151 3.43 -24.11 9.69
C GLY A 151 2.54 -24.17 8.45
N LEU A 152 1.46 -23.38 8.39
CA LEU A 152 0.45 -23.43 7.33
C LEU A 152 0.70 -22.41 6.22
N SER A 153 1.52 -21.39 6.47
CA SER A 153 1.79 -20.31 5.53
C SER A 153 3.26 -19.90 5.57
N TYR A 154 3.66 -19.05 4.61
CA TYR A 154 4.96 -18.40 4.60
C TYR A 154 4.90 -17.02 5.25
N LEU A 155 6.00 -16.63 5.86
CA LEU A 155 6.28 -15.27 6.31
C LEU A 155 7.42 -14.73 5.46
N LEU A 156 7.13 -13.76 4.61
CA LEU A 156 8.13 -13.18 3.71
C LEU A 156 8.56 -11.82 4.21
N LYS A 157 9.89 -11.63 4.33
CA LYS A 157 10.48 -10.32 4.58
C LYS A 157 10.55 -9.55 3.27
N ILE A 158 9.91 -8.40 3.21
CA ILE A 158 9.81 -7.57 2.03
C ILE A 158 10.67 -6.32 2.21
N LYS A 159 11.59 -6.11 1.28
CA LYS A 159 12.31 -4.85 1.19
C LYS A 159 11.42 -3.84 0.49
N LEU A 160 11.01 -2.79 1.21
CA LEU A 160 10.10 -1.78 0.70
C LEU A 160 10.77 -0.93 -0.39
N ALA A 161 10.05 -0.68 -1.48
CA ALA A 161 10.52 0.15 -2.57
C ALA A 161 10.50 1.64 -2.20
N THR A 162 9.59 2.04 -1.33
CA THR A 162 9.46 3.41 -0.84
C THR A 162 10.53 3.71 0.20
N ASP A 163 11.26 4.81 0.01
CA ASP A 163 12.19 5.33 1.02
C ASP A 163 11.44 6.31 1.93
N PHE A 164 10.99 5.82 3.08
CA PHE A 164 10.21 6.60 4.04
C PHE A 164 10.99 7.75 4.68
N GLY A 165 12.31 7.73 4.63
CA GLY A 165 13.15 8.84 5.08
C GLY A 165 13.17 10.01 4.09
N LYS A 166 12.72 9.81 2.86
CA LYS A 166 12.77 10.79 1.78
C LYS A 166 11.43 11.04 1.09
N VAL A 167 10.33 10.52 1.62
CA VAL A 167 8.99 10.78 1.07
C VAL A 167 8.69 12.26 1.16
N SER A 168 8.42 12.89 0.02
CA SER A 168 8.16 14.34 -0.06
C SER A 168 6.96 14.67 -0.95
N ASN A 169 7.00 14.27 -2.22
CA ASN A 169 5.91 14.47 -3.16
C ASN A 169 5.12 13.18 -3.29
N VAL A 170 3.83 13.25 -3.07
CA VAL A 170 2.96 12.08 -3.13
C VAL A 170 1.79 12.32 -4.08
N ARG A 171 1.16 11.21 -4.45
CA ARG A 171 -0.12 11.20 -5.18
C ARG A 171 -1.14 10.47 -4.31
N VAL A 172 -2.27 11.11 -4.12
CA VAL A 172 -3.42 10.50 -3.46
C VAL A 172 -4.36 9.99 -4.56
N ILE A 173 -4.74 8.73 -4.46
CA ILE A 173 -5.55 8.06 -5.48
C ILE A 173 -6.98 7.90 -4.96
N SER A 174 -7.95 8.37 -5.74
CA SER A 174 -9.36 8.06 -5.54
C SER A 174 -9.79 7.10 -6.64
N ARG A 175 -10.18 5.88 -6.26
CA ARG A 175 -10.72 4.92 -7.19
C ARG A 175 -12.20 5.21 -7.45
N ASN A 176 -12.58 5.36 -8.71
CA ASN A 176 -13.99 5.51 -9.09
C ASN A 176 -14.78 4.24 -8.72
N GLY A 177 -15.94 4.43 -8.12
CA GLY A 177 -16.74 3.31 -7.64
C GLY A 177 -16.40 2.79 -6.24
N GLN A 178 -15.41 3.36 -5.56
CA GLN A 178 -15.03 2.94 -4.20
C GLN A 178 -16.21 3.02 -3.22
N ASP A 179 -16.95 4.13 -3.24
CA ASP A 179 -18.09 4.32 -2.34
C ASP A 179 -19.24 3.35 -2.67
N GLU A 180 -19.50 3.12 -3.95
CA GLU A 180 -20.50 2.15 -4.38
C GLU A 180 -20.14 0.73 -3.95
N GLN A 181 -18.90 0.31 -4.14
CA GLN A 181 -18.40 -1.00 -3.72
C GLN A 181 -18.54 -1.19 -2.21
N LYS A 182 -18.12 -0.21 -1.41
CA LYS A 182 -18.22 -0.25 0.05
C LYS A 182 -19.67 -0.33 0.50
N ALA A 183 -20.56 0.46 -0.10
CA ALA A 183 -21.98 0.43 0.22
C ALA A 183 -22.59 -0.94 -0.08
N LEU A 184 -22.21 -1.56 -1.19
CA LEU A 184 -22.66 -2.90 -1.55
C LEU A 184 -22.17 -3.97 -0.57
N GLU A 185 -20.88 -3.95 -0.25
CA GLU A 185 -20.25 -4.90 0.68
C GLU A 185 -20.83 -4.79 2.09
N SER A 186 -21.13 -3.58 2.55
CA SER A 186 -21.73 -3.37 3.87
C SER A 186 -23.14 -3.97 3.98
N ARG A 187 -23.87 -4.09 2.87
CA ARG A 187 -25.20 -4.73 2.84
C ARG A 187 -25.12 -6.25 3.03
N ALA A 188 -23.98 -6.87 2.76
CA ALA A 188 -23.83 -8.31 2.98
C ALA A 188 -23.91 -8.68 4.46
N ASP A 189 -23.60 -7.74 5.36
CA ASP A 189 -23.65 -7.92 6.80
C ASP A 189 -25.04 -7.59 7.39
N GLU A 190 -25.94 -7.04 6.58
CA GLU A 190 -27.35 -6.79 6.99
C GLU A 190 -28.16 -8.08 6.86
N LYS A 191 -28.80 -8.46 7.96
CA LYS A 191 -29.74 -9.60 7.98
C LYS A 191 -31.15 -9.15 7.69
#